data_071437bc6ab5fa7e6568415ee018bfc0
#
_entry.id   071437bc6ab5fa7e6568415ee018bfc0
#
_cell.length_a   1.000
_cell.length_b   1.000
_cell.length_c   1.000
_cell.angle_alpha   90.00
_cell.angle_beta   90.00
_cell.angle_gamma   90.00
#
_symmetry.space_group_name_H-M   'P 1'
#
loop_
_entity.id
_entity.type
_entity.pdbx_description
1 polymer ?
#
loop_
_entity_poly.entity_id
_entity_poly.type
_entity_poly.pdbx_seq_one_letter_code
_entity_poly.pdbx_strand_id
1 'polypeptide(L)'
;MNTKIKLFTICVIAGFAGMMTSNTAVAQMRAGIKGGLNVSNLYVDEVDDENARYGFNVGVYGQLFASDVFTIQPELLFSTKGTKVEYGGNFFDQEVKFNLNYLDLPVLAVFKLGKSAEIHFGPYVSYLLNANISHVGDLGSGIDDLDKDNFKSFDYGLSGGFGLNFGGLQVGARYNYGLAKIADDNDAEAFLGDSKNSVAQIYVALNLTNND
;
A
#
# COMPACT_ATOMS: atom_id res chain seq x y z
N MET A 1 -18.10 -0.36 13.67
CA MET A 1 -17.09 0.51 13.03
C MET A 1 -16.90 1.74 13.90
N ASN A 2 -15.71 1.85 14.49
CA ASN A 2 -15.39 2.80 15.57
C ASN A 2 -15.54 4.26 15.07
N THR A 3 -16.07 5.16 15.92
CA THR A 3 -16.32 6.57 15.57
C THR A 3 -15.05 7.29 15.10
N LYS A 4 -13.88 6.93 15.65
CA LYS A 4 -12.58 7.47 15.24
C LYS A 4 -12.23 7.12 13.79
N ILE A 5 -12.60 5.90 13.33
CA ILE A 5 -12.36 5.44 11.94
C ILE A 5 -13.25 6.25 10.98
N LYS A 6 -14.52 6.43 11.31
CA LYS A 6 -15.44 7.23 10.49
C LYS A 6 -14.93 8.67 10.34
N LEU A 7 -14.43 9.26 11.43
CA LEU A 7 -13.94 10.63 11.43
C LEU A 7 -12.68 10.76 10.58
N PHE A 8 -11.72 9.82 10.72
CA PHE A 8 -10.49 9.81 9.92
C PHE A 8 -10.78 9.63 8.43
N THR A 9 -11.64 8.67 8.07
CA THR A 9 -12.04 8.44 6.66
C THR A 9 -12.74 9.65 6.07
N ILE A 10 -13.64 10.29 6.84
CA ILE A 10 -14.34 11.51 6.41
C ILE A 10 -13.35 12.67 6.24
N CYS A 11 -12.41 12.86 7.15
CA CYS A 11 -11.38 13.91 7.03
C CYS A 11 -10.48 13.71 5.81
N VAL A 12 -10.08 12.48 5.51
CA VAL A 12 -9.25 12.16 4.34
C VAL A 12 -10.02 12.38 3.04
N ILE A 13 -11.27 11.91 2.96
CA ILE A 13 -12.15 12.12 1.79
C ILE A 13 -12.49 13.61 1.63
N ALA A 14 -12.80 14.33 2.70
CA ALA A 14 -13.08 15.76 2.67
C ALA A 14 -11.83 16.57 2.29
N GLY A 15 -10.63 16.18 2.75
CA GLY A 15 -9.37 16.79 2.34
C GLY A 15 -9.11 16.62 0.84
N PHE A 16 -9.33 15.42 0.32
CA PHE A 16 -9.17 15.12 -1.11
C PHE A 16 -10.23 15.84 -1.97
N ALA A 17 -11.50 15.88 -1.52
CA ALA A 17 -12.58 16.62 -2.18
C ALA A 17 -12.37 18.16 -2.12
N GLY A 18 -11.86 18.67 -1.00
CA GLY A 18 -11.53 20.10 -0.84
C GLY A 18 -10.41 20.56 -1.76
N MET A 19 -9.45 19.69 -2.08
CA MET A 19 -8.42 19.99 -3.08
C MET A 19 -8.99 20.14 -4.50
N MET A 20 -10.11 19.46 -4.80
CA MET A 20 -10.74 19.53 -6.13
C MET A 20 -11.60 20.80 -6.34
N THR A 21 -11.96 21.53 -5.28
CA THR A 21 -12.86 22.69 -5.37
C THR A 21 -12.18 24.06 -5.34
N SER A 22 -10.88 24.12 -5.16
CA SER A 22 -10.11 25.38 -5.06
C SER A 22 -9.86 25.99 -6.44
N ASN A 23 -10.69 26.94 -6.88
CA ASN A 23 -10.68 27.57 -8.20
C ASN A 23 -9.48 28.54 -8.48
N THR A 24 -8.57 28.74 -7.55
CA THR A 24 -7.50 29.76 -7.69
C THR A 24 -6.08 29.20 -7.82
N ALA A 25 -5.89 27.88 -7.69
CA ALA A 25 -4.59 27.22 -7.88
C ALA A 25 -4.65 26.08 -8.91
N VAL A 26 -5.65 26.05 -9.78
CA VAL A 26 -5.96 24.97 -10.74
C VAL A 26 -5.13 25.03 -12.03
N ALA A 27 -3.98 25.69 -12.02
CA ALA A 27 -3.04 25.50 -13.11
C ALA A 27 -2.45 24.09 -13.02
N GLN A 28 -3.12 23.11 -13.69
CA GLN A 28 -2.64 21.75 -13.95
C GLN A 28 -2.72 20.75 -12.79
N MET A 29 -3.83 20.69 -12.08
CA MET A 29 -4.12 19.53 -11.24
C MET A 29 -4.50 18.34 -12.14
N ARG A 30 -3.70 17.28 -12.10
CA ARG A 30 -4.01 16.01 -12.76
C ARG A 30 -4.52 15.02 -11.70
N ALA A 31 -5.52 14.25 -12.06
CA ALA A 31 -6.04 13.19 -11.21
C ALA A 31 -6.24 11.90 -12.01
N GLY A 32 -6.11 10.79 -11.36
CA GLY A 32 -6.25 9.49 -12.00
C GLY A 32 -6.58 8.36 -11.04
N ILE A 33 -6.78 7.20 -11.63
CA ILE A 33 -6.96 5.94 -10.92
C ILE A 33 -5.71 5.08 -11.07
N LYS A 34 -5.43 4.28 -10.07
CA LYS A 34 -4.26 3.40 -10.01
C LYS A 34 -4.66 2.05 -9.46
N GLY A 35 -4.09 0.99 -10.02
CA GLY A 35 -4.24 -0.37 -9.53
C GLY A 35 -3.01 -1.21 -9.84
N GLY A 36 -2.75 -2.21 -9.03
CA GLY A 36 -1.57 -3.03 -9.21
C GLY A 36 -1.53 -4.27 -8.35
N LEU A 37 -0.49 -5.06 -8.55
CA LEU A 37 -0.18 -6.24 -7.77
C LEU A 37 0.88 -5.89 -6.73
N ASN A 38 0.72 -6.46 -5.54
CA ASN A 38 1.66 -6.39 -4.44
C ASN A 38 2.35 -7.75 -4.28
N VAL A 39 3.64 -7.73 -4.08
CA VAL A 39 4.40 -8.84 -3.52
C VAL A 39 4.90 -8.34 -2.17
N SER A 40 4.28 -8.80 -1.10
CA SER A 40 4.57 -8.34 0.25
C SER A 40 5.24 -9.42 1.08
N ASN A 41 6.14 -9.01 1.95
CA ASN A 41 6.72 -9.85 2.98
C ASN A 41 6.83 -9.05 4.28
N LEU A 42 6.83 -9.73 5.40
CA LEU A 42 7.19 -9.17 6.69
C LEU A 42 8.70 -9.35 6.85
N TYR A 43 9.44 -8.24 6.78
CA TYR A 43 10.88 -8.24 6.94
C TYR A 43 11.24 -8.37 8.43
N VAL A 44 11.90 -9.45 8.76
CA VAL A 44 12.68 -9.64 10.00
C VAL A 44 14.11 -9.83 9.54
N ASP A 45 15.10 -9.30 10.25
CA ASP A 45 16.52 -9.23 9.82
C ASP A 45 17.17 -10.57 9.40
N GLU A 46 16.45 -11.71 9.45
CA GLU A 46 16.97 -13.06 9.19
C GLU A 46 15.97 -13.99 8.44
N VAL A 47 15.01 -13.49 7.65
CA VAL A 47 14.00 -14.37 7.02
C VAL A 47 14.18 -14.51 5.52
N ASP A 48 14.28 -15.76 5.06
CA ASP A 48 14.37 -16.20 3.68
C ASP A 48 13.15 -15.79 2.83
N ASP A 49 13.35 -15.61 1.52
CA ASP A 49 12.38 -15.13 0.52
C ASP A 49 11.13 -16.01 0.30
N GLU A 50 11.00 -17.14 0.99
CA GLU A 50 9.91 -18.12 0.76
C GLU A 50 8.54 -17.67 1.28
N ASN A 51 8.46 -16.58 2.02
CA ASN A 51 7.25 -16.11 2.71
C ASN A 51 6.50 -15.00 1.99
N ALA A 52 6.81 -14.73 0.73
CA ALA A 52 6.18 -13.67 -0.04
C ALA A 52 4.70 -13.96 -0.29
N ARG A 53 3.85 -12.96 0.01
CA ARG A 53 2.42 -13.00 -0.25
C ARG A 53 2.05 -12.11 -1.42
N TYR A 54 1.24 -12.64 -2.33
CA TYR A 54 0.64 -11.87 -3.41
C TYR A 54 -0.63 -11.17 -2.94
N GLY A 55 -0.72 -9.88 -3.24
CA GLY A 55 -1.85 -9.03 -2.95
C GLY A 55 -2.14 -8.07 -4.09
N PHE A 56 -2.97 -7.07 -3.82
CA PHE A 56 -3.28 -6.03 -4.80
C PHE A 56 -3.38 -4.66 -4.10
N ASN A 57 -3.32 -3.61 -4.91
CA ASN A 57 -3.65 -2.25 -4.51
C ASN A 57 -4.57 -1.62 -5.55
N VAL A 58 -5.46 -0.74 -5.11
CA VAL A 58 -6.35 0.02 -5.99
C VAL A 58 -6.74 1.33 -5.32
N GLY A 59 -6.82 2.42 -6.09
CA GLY A 59 -7.24 3.71 -5.56
C GLY A 59 -7.08 4.85 -6.53
N VAL A 60 -6.87 6.03 -5.99
CA VAL A 60 -6.80 7.29 -6.72
C VAL A 60 -5.52 8.04 -6.40
N TYR A 61 -5.08 8.87 -7.33
CA TYR A 61 -3.98 9.80 -7.11
C TYR A 61 -4.31 11.18 -7.66
N GLY A 62 -3.64 12.19 -7.10
CA GLY A 62 -3.65 13.54 -7.62
C GLY A 62 -2.23 14.03 -7.86
N GLN A 63 -2.02 14.88 -8.84
CA GLN A 63 -0.74 15.56 -9.07
C GLN A 63 -0.91 17.05 -8.81
N LEU A 64 -0.16 17.57 -7.86
CA LEU A 64 -0.17 18.96 -7.42
C LEU A 64 1.12 19.64 -7.91
N PHE A 65 1.04 20.93 -8.22
CA PHE A 65 2.18 21.72 -8.68
C PHE A 65 2.88 21.09 -9.89
N ALA A 66 2.07 20.55 -10.82
CA ALA A 66 2.59 19.82 -11.97
C ALA A 66 3.37 20.75 -12.90
N SER A 67 4.69 20.60 -12.93
CA SER A 67 5.58 21.20 -13.93
C SER A 67 6.07 20.12 -14.91
N ASP A 68 6.84 20.52 -15.91
CA ASP A 68 7.43 19.58 -16.87
C ASP A 68 8.49 18.67 -16.27
N VAL A 69 9.03 19.02 -15.09
CA VAL A 69 10.13 18.31 -14.44
C VAL A 69 9.72 17.68 -13.11
N PHE A 70 8.79 18.31 -12.38
CA PHE A 70 8.49 17.95 -11.01
C PHE A 70 6.99 18.05 -10.70
N THR A 71 6.50 17.16 -9.82
CA THR A 71 5.16 17.25 -9.24
C THR A 71 5.13 16.57 -7.87
N ILE A 72 4.21 16.99 -7.00
CA ILE A 72 3.87 16.28 -5.77
C ILE A 72 2.64 15.43 -6.04
N GLN A 73 2.71 14.15 -5.70
CA GLN A 73 1.65 13.17 -5.97
C GLN A 73 1.16 12.51 -4.68
N PRO A 74 0.13 13.05 -4.02
CA PRO A 74 -0.61 12.31 -3.01
C PRO A 74 -1.44 11.19 -3.66
N GLU A 75 -1.51 10.05 -2.99
CA GLU A 75 -2.31 8.91 -3.40
C GLU A 75 -3.17 8.44 -2.22
N LEU A 76 -4.30 7.81 -2.53
CA LEU A 76 -5.14 7.11 -1.57
C LEU A 76 -5.45 5.72 -2.13
N LEU A 77 -4.89 4.68 -1.53
CA LEU A 77 -4.94 3.32 -2.04
C LEU A 77 -5.48 2.37 -0.98
N PHE A 78 -6.43 1.53 -1.35
CA PHE A 78 -6.68 0.29 -0.63
C PHE A 78 -5.60 -0.71 -1.03
N SER A 79 -4.94 -1.33 -0.05
CA SER A 79 -3.78 -2.19 -0.28
C SER A 79 -3.85 -3.44 0.61
N THR A 80 -3.67 -4.59 0.01
CA THR A 80 -3.55 -5.85 0.74
C THR A 80 -2.08 -6.23 0.88
N LYS A 81 -1.64 -6.42 2.12
CA LYS A 81 -0.26 -6.76 2.50
C LYS A 81 -0.27 -7.99 3.42
N GLY A 82 0.88 -8.43 3.85
CA GLY A 82 1.01 -9.52 4.81
C GLY A 82 2.11 -10.50 4.43
N THR A 83 2.06 -11.68 5.04
CA THR A 83 3.02 -12.76 4.80
C THR A 83 2.31 -14.10 4.67
N LYS A 84 3.02 -15.08 4.14
CA LYS A 84 2.60 -16.46 4.01
C LYS A 84 3.60 -17.34 4.74
N VAL A 85 3.13 -18.27 5.55
CA VAL A 85 3.95 -19.30 6.20
C VAL A 85 3.48 -20.68 5.75
N GLU A 86 4.38 -21.46 5.18
CA GLU A 86 4.12 -22.83 4.79
C GLU A 86 4.71 -23.78 5.84
N TYR A 87 3.83 -24.62 6.41
CA TYR A 87 4.24 -25.72 7.26
C TYR A 87 4.17 -27.00 6.44
N GLY A 88 5.32 -27.42 5.89
CA GLY A 88 5.46 -28.65 5.13
C GLY A 88 6.08 -29.78 5.98
N GLY A 89 5.46 -30.94 5.99
CA GLY A 89 6.00 -32.16 6.58
C GLY A 89 5.67 -33.37 5.70
N ASN A 90 6.39 -34.48 5.86
CA ASN A 90 6.21 -35.68 5.03
C ASN A 90 4.78 -36.27 5.03
N PHE A 91 3.85 -35.73 5.82
CA PHE A 91 2.49 -36.25 5.98
C PHE A 91 1.40 -35.17 5.95
N PHE A 92 1.71 -33.86 6.05
CA PHE A 92 0.74 -32.77 6.06
C PHE A 92 1.33 -31.50 5.48
N ASP A 93 0.62 -30.88 4.56
CA ASP A 93 0.91 -29.55 4.05
C ASP A 93 -0.15 -28.57 4.60
N GLN A 94 0.31 -27.52 5.28
CA GLN A 94 -0.54 -26.46 5.81
C GLN A 94 0.02 -25.09 5.41
N GLU A 95 -0.76 -24.32 4.72
CA GLU A 95 -0.42 -22.92 4.37
C GLU A 95 -1.22 -21.98 5.27
N VAL A 96 -0.53 -21.06 5.92
CA VAL A 96 -1.13 -20.00 6.75
C VAL A 96 -0.79 -18.65 6.15
N LYS A 97 -1.81 -17.89 5.77
CA LYS A 97 -1.67 -16.51 5.23
C LYS A 97 -2.15 -15.51 6.25
N PHE A 98 -1.29 -14.58 6.61
CA PHE A 98 -1.65 -13.38 7.34
C PHE A 98 -2.06 -12.30 6.34
N ASN A 99 -3.31 -11.89 6.38
CA ASN A 99 -3.87 -10.89 5.48
C ASN A 99 -4.09 -9.59 6.25
N LEU A 100 -3.37 -8.54 5.88
CA LEU A 100 -3.47 -7.22 6.46
C LEU A 100 -3.97 -6.24 5.38
N ASN A 101 -5.13 -5.67 5.59
CA ASN A 101 -5.75 -4.74 4.65
C ASN A 101 -5.59 -3.31 5.17
N TYR A 102 -4.96 -2.48 4.36
CA TYR A 102 -4.60 -1.11 4.70
C TYR A 102 -5.26 -0.09 3.79
N LEU A 103 -5.46 1.09 4.34
CA LEU A 103 -5.65 2.31 3.59
C LEU A 103 -4.30 3.04 3.57
N ASP A 104 -3.63 3.05 2.41
CA ASP A 104 -2.32 3.66 2.21
C ASP A 104 -2.46 5.10 1.70
N LEU A 105 -1.66 6.00 2.26
CA LEU A 105 -1.58 7.41 1.90
C LEU A 105 -0.12 7.80 1.62
N PRO A 106 0.44 7.44 0.48
CA PRO A 106 1.74 7.94 0.06
C PRO A 106 1.65 9.39 -0.43
N VAL A 107 2.70 10.17 -0.16
CA VAL A 107 2.92 11.51 -0.72
C VAL A 107 4.27 11.53 -1.41
N LEU A 108 4.27 11.55 -2.72
CA LEU A 108 5.45 11.31 -3.53
C LEU A 108 5.93 12.60 -4.21
N ALA A 109 7.23 12.81 -4.17
CA ALA A 109 7.93 13.70 -5.09
C ALA A 109 8.19 12.92 -6.40
N VAL A 110 7.64 13.38 -7.49
CA VAL A 110 7.76 12.76 -8.81
C VAL A 110 8.63 13.64 -9.70
N PHE A 111 9.70 13.08 -10.25
CA PHE A 111 10.62 13.71 -11.17
C PHE A 111 10.43 13.10 -12.55
N LYS A 112 10.00 13.94 -13.50
CA LYS A 112 9.75 13.56 -14.88
C LYS A 112 11.05 13.54 -15.68
N LEU A 113 11.33 12.42 -16.31
CA LEU A 113 12.47 12.22 -17.21
C LEU A 113 11.98 12.32 -18.66
N GLY A 114 11.73 13.56 -19.09
CA GLY A 114 11.04 13.85 -20.34
C GLY A 114 9.55 13.48 -20.28
N LYS A 115 8.99 13.06 -21.42
CA LYS A 115 7.55 12.73 -21.53
C LYS A 115 7.23 11.26 -21.22
N SER A 116 8.23 10.38 -21.28
CA SER A 116 8.01 8.94 -21.31
C SER A 116 8.36 8.22 -20.03
N ALA A 117 9.11 8.84 -19.10
CA ALA A 117 9.54 8.18 -17.88
C ALA A 117 9.50 9.12 -16.68
N GLU A 118 9.41 8.55 -15.48
CA GLU A 118 9.52 9.27 -14.23
C GLU A 118 10.12 8.40 -13.13
N ILE A 119 10.73 9.06 -12.16
CA ILE A 119 11.10 8.47 -10.89
C ILE A 119 10.32 9.15 -9.78
N HIS A 120 9.97 8.41 -8.76
CA HIS A 120 9.21 8.95 -7.65
C HIS A 120 9.68 8.36 -6.32
N PHE A 121 9.65 9.19 -5.28
CA PHE A 121 9.93 8.76 -3.92
C PHE A 121 9.22 9.67 -2.91
N GLY A 122 8.99 9.15 -1.72
CA GLY A 122 8.38 9.92 -0.64
C GLY A 122 7.94 9.06 0.53
N PRO A 123 7.46 9.67 1.60
CA PRO A 123 6.89 8.95 2.73
C PRO A 123 5.50 8.39 2.39
N TYR A 124 5.12 7.35 3.15
CA TYR A 124 3.75 6.89 3.22
C TYR A 124 3.32 6.67 4.68
N VAL A 125 2.03 6.79 4.91
CA VAL A 125 1.35 6.35 6.12
C VAL A 125 0.23 5.41 5.71
N SER A 126 0.05 4.32 6.45
CA SER A 126 -1.00 3.33 6.21
C SER A 126 -1.82 3.15 7.47
N TYR A 127 -3.12 2.99 7.31
CA TYR A 127 -4.03 2.67 8.39
C TYR A 127 -4.60 1.27 8.22
N LEU A 128 -4.45 0.40 9.23
CA LEU A 128 -4.96 -0.96 9.22
C LEU A 128 -6.49 -0.96 9.35
N LEU A 129 -7.16 -1.47 8.34
CA LEU A 129 -8.62 -1.59 8.30
C LEU A 129 -9.09 -2.87 8.98
N ASN A 130 -8.47 -4.00 8.61
CA ASN A 130 -8.72 -5.31 9.22
C ASN A 130 -7.51 -6.25 9.05
N ALA A 131 -7.45 -7.25 9.90
CA ALA A 131 -6.48 -8.35 9.84
C ALA A 131 -7.24 -9.68 9.90
N ASN A 132 -6.84 -10.65 9.09
CA ASN A 132 -7.36 -12.01 9.18
C ASN A 132 -6.28 -13.04 8.85
N ILE A 133 -6.47 -14.25 9.37
CA ILE A 133 -5.66 -15.41 9.02
C ILE A 133 -6.51 -16.31 8.10
N SER A 134 -5.94 -16.71 6.98
CA SER A 134 -6.48 -17.76 6.14
C SER A 134 -5.58 -18.97 6.26
N HIS A 135 -6.15 -20.13 6.54
CA HIS A 135 -5.44 -21.40 6.52
C HIS A 135 -6.06 -22.33 5.47
N VAL A 136 -5.17 -22.97 4.71
CA VAL A 136 -5.53 -23.92 3.65
C VAL A 136 -4.58 -25.10 3.75
N GLY A 137 -5.11 -26.32 3.86
CA GLY A 137 -4.30 -27.52 3.90
C GLY A 137 -5.10 -28.77 4.21
N ASP A 138 -4.41 -29.88 4.40
CA ASP A 138 -5.00 -31.21 4.63
C ASP A 138 -5.84 -31.32 5.93
N LEU A 139 -5.59 -30.41 6.88
CA LEU A 139 -6.34 -30.33 8.15
C LEU A 139 -7.62 -29.48 8.05
N GLY A 140 -7.92 -28.92 6.86
CA GLY A 140 -9.08 -28.08 6.59
C GLY A 140 -8.68 -26.69 6.09
N SER A 141 -9.69 -25.96 5.64
CA SER A 141 -9.53 -24.56 5.20
C SER A 141 -10.52 -23.68 5.94
N GLY A 142 -10.07 -22.48 6.33
CA GLY A 142 -10.89 -21.49 7.03
C GLY A 142 -10.29 -20.11 6.96
N ILE A 143 -11.10 -19.12 7.33
CA ILE A 143 -10.68 -17.74 7.51
C ILE A 143 -11.15 -17.33 8.90
N ASP A 144 -10.21 -16.94 9.76
CA ASP A 144 -10.47 -16.42 11.08
C ASP A 144 -10.11 -14.95 11.14
N ASP A 145 -11.03 -14.14 11.63
CA ASP A 145 -10.76 -12.73 11.89
C ASP A 145 -9.82 -12.61 13.09
N LEU A 146 -8.70 -11.92 12.89
CA LEU A 146 -7.79 -11.57 13.96
C LEU A 146 -8.28 -10.32 14.68
N ASP A 147 -8.11 -10.30 16.00
CA ASP A 147 -8.31 -9.07 16.74
C ASP A 147 -7.23 -8.07 16.30
N LYS A 148 -7.69 -7.04 15.58
CA LYS A 148 -6.80 -5.99 15.07
C LYS A 148 -6.12 -5.19 16.18
N ASP A 149 -6.64 -5.28 17.43
CA ASP A 149 -6.05 -4.59 18.57
C ASP A 149 -4.67 -5.17 18.95
N ASN A 150 -4.33 -6.37 18.44
CA ASN A 150 -3.01 -6.98 18.57
C ASN A 150 -1.99 -6.44 17.55
N PHE A 151 -2.44 -5.62 16.59
CA PHE A 151 -1.62 -5.06 15.53
C PHE A 151 -1.59 -3.54 15.62
N LYS A 152 -0.44 -2.94 15.31
CA LYS A 152 -0.38 -1.48 15.20
C LYS A 152 -1.32 -0.99 14.12
N SER A 153 -2.23 -0.10 14.51
CA SER A 153 -3.20 0.49 13.59
C SER A 153 -2.54 1.35 12.51
N PHE A 154 -1.33 1.86 12.76
CA PHE A 154 -0.59 2.71 11.83
C PHE A 154 0.72 2.04 11.42
N ASP A 155 0.96 1.98 10.12
CA ASP A 155 2.24 1.68 9.49
C ASP A 155 2.72 2.92 8.73
N TYR A 156 4.02 3.13 8.71
CA TYR A 156 4.64 4.23 7.98
C TYR A 156 6.00 3.82 7.46
N GLY A 157 6.43 4.49 6.40
CA GLY A 157 7.71 4.18 5.77
C GLY A 157 8.02 5.07 4.59
N LEU A 158 8.89 4.57 3.74
CA LEU A 158 9.34 5.22 2.52
C LEU A 158 8.94 4.41 1.30
N SER A 159 8.54 5.12 0.26
CA SER A 159 8.21 4.57 -1.05
C SER A 159 9.19 5.11 -2.08
N GLY A 160 9.64 4.26 -3.01
CA GLY A 160 10.47 4.68 -4.13
C GLY A 160 10.20 3.80 -5.35
N GLY A 161 10.24 4.39 -6.53
CA GLY A 161 9.94 3.64 -7.75
C GLY A 161 10.12 4.45 -9.03
N PHE A 162 9.67 3.87 -10.13
CA PHE A 162 9.70 4.46 -11.45
C PHE A 162 8.43 4.14 -12.23
N GLY A 163 8.13 4.97 -13.21
CA GLY A 163 7.01 4.81 -14.13
C GLY A 163 7.38 5.10 -15.57
N LEU A 164 6.72 4.41 -16.49
CA LEU A 164 6.79 4.64 -17.92
C LEU A 164 5.42 5.13 -18.40
N ASN A 165 5.41 6.26 -19.10
CA ASN A 165 4.19 6.94 -19.55
C ASN A 165 3.93 6.67 -21.04
N PHE A 166 2.71 6.26 -21.35
CA PHE A 166 2.21 5.96 -22.69
C PHE A 166 0.93 6.77 -22.96
N GLY A 167 1.09 8.08 -23.13
CA GLY A 167 -0.05 8.99 -23.19
C GLY A 167 -0.77 9.10 -21.84
N GLY A 168 -2.04 8.76 -21.77
CA GLY A 168 -2.82 8.77 -20.51
C GLY A 168 -2.60 7.54 -19.61
N LEU A 169 -1.88 6.52 -20.10
CA LEU A 169 -1.57 5.29 -19.38
C LEU A 169 -0.15 5.36 -18.81
N GLN A 170 0.02 4.93 -17.57
CA GLN A 170 1.33 4.71 -16.93
C GLN A 170 1.45 3.28 -16.45
N VAL A 171 2.62 2.68 -16.65
CA VAL A 171 3.01 1.38 -16.07
C VAL A 171 4.25 1.60 -15.23
N GLY A 172 4.31 1.07 -14.02
CA GLY A 172 5.46 1.29 -13.16
C GLY A 172 5.68 0.22 -12.12
N ALA A 173 6.82 0.35 -11.45
CA ALA A 173 7.19 -0.46 -10.32
C ALA A 173 7.55 0.44 -9.13
N ARG A 174 7.24 -0.04 -7.92
CA ARG A 174 7.47 0.68 -6.67
C ARG A 174 7.88 -0.30 -5.58
N TYR A 175 8.71 0.15 -4.69
CA TYR A 175 9.03 -0.54 -3.46
C TYR A 175 8.65 0.34 -2.26
N ASN A 176 7.89 -0.24 -1.32
CA ASN A 176 7.52 0.40 -0.06
C ASN A 176 8.29 -0.30 1.07
N TYR A 177 9.10 0.47 1.78
CA TYR A 177 9.90 0.02 2.91
C TYR A 177 9.29 0.55 4.21
N GLY A 178 8.71 -0.35 5.01
CA GLY A 178 8.12 -0.03 6.32
C GLY A 178 9.19 0.26 7.36
N LEU A 179 8.94 1.27 8.16
CA LEU A 179 9.78 1.66 9.29
C LEU A 179 9.12 1.32 10.64
N ALA A 180 7.79 1.17 10.64
CA ALA A 180 7.03 0.80 11.83
C ALA A 180 7.07 -0.72 12.05
N LYS A 181 7.18 -1.16 13.31
CA LYS A 181 6.90 -2.55 13.70
C LYS A 181 5.39 -2.81 13.59
N ILE A 182 5.01 -4.02 13.17
CA ILE A 182 3.60 -4.39 12.95
C ILE A 182 2.94 -4.86 14.24
N ALA A 183 3.69 -5.60 15.08
CA ALA A 183 3.19 -6.09 16.37
C ALA A 183 3.01 -4.95 17.37
N ASP A 184 1.91 -4.97 18.12
CA ASP A 184 1.61 -3.98 19.18
C ASP A 184 1.58 -4.62 20.57
N ASP A 185 1.34 -5.93 20.68
CA ASP A 185 1.25 -6.66 21.95
C ASP A 185 2.32 -7.76 22.04
N ASN A 186 2.68 -8.16 23.27
CA ASN A 186 3.71 -9.15 23.58
C ASN A 186 3.42 -10.51 22.92
N ASP A 187 2.16 -10.89 22.76
CA ASP A 187 1.78 -12.14 22.10
C ASP A 187 1.98 -12.07 20.57
N ALA A 188 1.66 -10.95 19.94
CA ALA A 188 1.93 -10.73 18.53
C ALA A 188 3.43 -10.54 18.27
N GLU A 189 4.17 -9.92 19.20
CA GLU A 189 5.63 -9.76 19.13
C GLU A 189 6.36 -11.10 19.26
N ALA A 190 5.82 -12.05 20.01
CA ALA A 190 6.38 -13.41 20.13
C ALA A 190 6.31 -14.20 18.81
N PHE A 191 5.32 -13.93 17.94
CA PHE A 191 5.15 -14.59 16.64
C PHE A 191 5.75 -13.81 15.47
N LEU A 192 5.71 -12.49 15.52
CA LEU A 192 6.10 -11.61 14.40
C LEU A 192 7.42 -10.88 14.66
N GLY A 193 7.91 -10.88 15.90
CA GLY A 193 9.12 -10.15 16.28
C GLY A 193 9.05 -8.67 15.89
N ASP A 194 10.20 -8.11 15.52
CA ASP A 194 10.37 -6.73 15.03
C ASP A 194 9.98 -6.56 13.55
N SER A 195 9.04 -7.40 13.06
CA SER A 195 8.65 -7.43 11.65
C SER A 195 8.11 -6.09 11.15
N LYS A 196 8.57 -5.70 9.97
CA LYS A 196 8.14 -4.50 9.25
C LYS A 196 7.60 -4.87 7.88
N ASN A 197 6.70 -4.07 7.34
CA ASN A 197 6.17 -4.28 6.00
C ASN A 197 7.23 -4.00 4.92
N SER A 198 7.36 -4.92 3.98
CA SER A 198 8.14 -4.77 2.76
C SER A 198 7.25 -5.15 1.58
N VAL A 199 7.04 -4.23 0.64
CA VAL A 199 6.09 -4.45 -0.45
C VAL A 199 6.69 -3.98 -1.77
N ALA A 200 6.92 -4.92 -2.68
CA ALA A 200 7.16 -4.62 -4.09
C ALA A 200 5.81 -4.53 -4.82
N GLN A 201 5.65 -3.53 -5.68
CA GLN A 201 4.43 -3.29 -6.43
C GLN A 201 4.74 -3.16 -7.93
N ILE A 202 3.89 -3.77 -8.76
CA ILE A 202 3.78 -3.46 -10.18
C ILE A 202 2.40 -2.87 -10.39
N TYR A 203 2.31 -1.70 -11.03
CA TYR A 203 1.06 -0.98 -11.14
C TYR A 203 0.80 -0.42 -12.53
N VAL A 204 -0.48 -0.17 -12.79
CA VAL A 204 -0.99 0.60 -13.92
C VAL A 204 -1.75 1.79 -13.36
N ALA A 205 -1.56 2.95 -13.95
CA ALA A 205 -2.31 4.15 -13.61
C ALA A 205 -2.88 4.80 -14.87
N LEU A 206 -4.11 5.32 -14.75
CA LEU A 206 -4.82 6.02 -15.81
C LEU A 206 -5.05 7.46 -15.38
N ASN A 207 -4.57 8.40 -16.18
CA ASN A 207 -4.85 9.81 -16.00
C ASN A 207 -6.26 10.13 -16.53
N LEU A 208 -7.10 10.68 -15.68
CA LEU A 208 -8.50 11.03 -16.01
C LEU A 208 -8.67 12.50 -16.43
N THR A 209 -7.67 13.33 -16.19
CA THR A 209 -7.67 14.73 -16.60
C THR A 209 -6.94 14.87 -17.93
N ASN A 210 -7.69 15.09 -19.00
CA ASN A 210 -7.12 15.54 -20.28
C ASN A 210 -6.68 17.01 -20.14
N ASN A 211 -5.40 17.25 -20.29
CA ASN A 211 -4.89 18.57 -20.66
C ASN A 211 -4.46 18.44 -22.12
N ASP A 212 -5.38 18.75 -23.04
CA ASP A 212 -5.05 19.15 -24.40
C ASP A 212 -4.41 20.55 -24.38
#